data_a6316fb1c154e3ab9f2e569180b6cf06
#
_entry.id   a6316fb1c154e3ab9f2e569180b6cf06
#
_cell.length_a   1.000
_cell.length_b   1.000
_cell.length_c   1.000
_cell.angle_alpha   90.00
_cell.angle_beta   90.00
_cell.angle_gamma   90.00
#
_symmetry.space_group_name_H-M   'P 1'
#
loop_
_entity.id
_entity.type
_entity.pdbx_description
1 polymer ?
#
loop_
_entity_poly.entity_id
_entity_poly.type
_entity_poly.pdbx_seq_one_letter_code
_entity_poly.pdbx_strand_id
1 'polypeptide(L)'
;VYSGDASYIISENPNMDYFTPSQGTNNWYDAMVITRDCSETELAHQFINFMLNEESALSNTEEVGYTSPVKSVYETMITGEYEGVSSYIPDFENPNSEIFRYQEPKIKQKYAELWTKIKAE
;
A
#
# COMPACT_ATOMS: atom_id res chain seq x y z
N VAL A 1 -9.47 -1.73 7.37
CA VAL A 1 -9.42 -1.84 5.89
C VAL A 1 -8.07 -1.37 5.39
N TYR A 2 -7.74 -1.66 4.15
CA TYR A 2 -6.58 -1.07 3.49
C TYR A 2 -6.85 0.37 3.07
N SER A 3 -5.80 1.17 2.97
CA SER A 3 -5.92 2.60 2.70
C SER A 3 -6.54 2.92 1.32
N GLY A 4 -6.19 2.18 0.28
CA GLY A 4 -6.81 2.33 -1.05
C GLY A 4 -8.30 1.97 -1.05
N ASP A 5 -8.69 0.88 -0.37
CA ASP A 5 -10.12 0.54 -0.19
C ASP A 5 -10.86 1.64 0.59
N ALA A 6 -10.21 2.25 1.58
CA ALA A 6 -10.79 3.36 2.34
C ALA A 6 -11.00 4.59 1.45
N SER A 7 -10.04 4.93 0.58
CA SER A 7 -10.17 6.03 -0.39
C SER A 7 -11.38 5.82 -1.30
N TYR A 8 -11.55 4.61 -1.83
CA TYR A 8 -12.71 4.27 -2.63
C TYR A 8 -14.03 4.36 -1.85
N ILE A 9 -14.10 3.80 -0.63
CA ILE A 9 -15.31 3.85 0.20
C ILE A 9 -15.70 5.30 0.54
N ILE A 10 -14.73 6.16 0.82
CA ILE A 10 -14.97 7.58 1.12
C ILE A 10 -15.49 8.32 -0.11
N SER A 11 -14.97 8.01 -1.30
CA SER A 11 -15.46 8.61 -2.55
C SER A 11 -16.93 8.28 -2.83
N GLU A 12 -17.36 7.07 -2.48
CA GLU A 12 -18.75 6.62 -2.63
C GLU A 12 -19.68 7.09 -1.49
N ASN A 13 -19.13 7.33 -0.31
CA ASN A 13 -19.92 7.73 0.86
C ASN A 13 -19.18 8.78 1.72
N PRO A 14 -19.51 10.06 1.56
CA PRO A 14 -18.86 11.16 2.28
C PRO A 14 -19.12 11.19 3.80
N ASN A 15 -19.96 10.29 4.33
CA ASN A 15 -20.14 10.13 5.77
C ASN A 15 -19.15 9.13 6.41
N MET A 16 -18.28 8.56 5.60
CA MET A 16 -17.21 7.68 6.07
C MET A 16 -15.91 8.48 6.21
N ASP A 17 -15.05 8.04 7.12
CA ASP A 17 -13.75 8.64 7.35
C ASP A 17 -12.71 7.56 7.62
N TYR A 18 -11.44 7.91 7.48
CA TYR A 18 -10.30 7.04 7.73
C TYR A 18 -9.32 7.71 8.68
N PHE A 19 -8.85 6.95 9.64
CA PHE A 19 -7.79 7.41 10.54
C PHE A 19 -6.87 6.26 10.95
N THR A 20 -5.63 6.58 11.19
CA THR A 20 -4.67 5.68 11.83
C THR A 20 -4.74 5.86 13.34
N PRO A 21 -5.05 4.81 14.13
CA PRO A 21 -5.14 4.92 15.57
C PRO A 21 -3.78 5.22 16.21
N SER A 22 -3.77 5.85 17.38
CA SER A 22 -2.55 6.18 18.12
C SER A 22 -1.72 4.94 18.52
N GLN A 23 -2.33 3.76 18.55
CA GLN A 23 -1.66 2.48 18.77
C GLN A 23 -0.80 2.06 17.58
N GLY A 24 -0.90 2.75 16.47
CA GLY A 24 -0.16 2.48 15.25
C GLY A 24 -0.89 1.55 14.27
N THR A 25 -0.27 1.38 13.13
CA THR A 25 -0.68 0.47 12.07
C THR A 25 0.55 -0.19 11.47
N ASN A 26 0.33 -1.14 10.57
CA ASN A 26 1.42 -1.65 9.77
C ASN A 26 1.47 -0.92 8.42
N ASN A 27 2.62 -0.37 8.11
CA ASN A 27 2.95 0.16 6.79
C ASN A 27 3.54 -0.96 5.94
N TRP A 28 3.17 -1.02 4.68
CA TRP A 28 3.64 -2.03 3.74
C TRP A 28 3.95 -1.42 2.39
N TYR A 29 4.78 -2.11 1.63
CA TYR A 29 5.19 -1.71 0.30
C TYR A 29 5.03 -2.89 -0.63
N ASP A 30 4.27 -2.72 -1.70
CA ASP A 30 4.27 -3.67 -2.80
C ASP A 30 5.51 -3.45 -3.67
N ALA A 31 6.14 -4.53 -4.06
CA ALA A 31 7.38 -4.48 -4.82
C ALA A 31 7.34 -5.43 -6.02
N MET A 32 7.78 -4.94 -7.15
CA MET A 32 8.08 -5.77 -8.31
C MET A 32 9.53 -6.28 -8.21
N VAL A 33 9.71 -7.58 -8.35
CA VAL A 33 11.04 -8.22 -8.29
C VAL A 33 11.29 -9.05 -9.54
N ILE A 34 12.54 -9.10 -9.97
CA ILE A 34 13.00 -9.96 -11.06
C ILE A 34 13.57 -11.24 -10.44
N THR A 35 13.03 -12.39 -10.81
CA THR A 35 13.52 -13.67 -10.29
C THR A 35 14.92 -13.97 -10.82
N ARG A 36 15.70 -14.75 -10.05
CA ARG A 36 17.10 -15.10 -10.40
C ARG A 36 17.22 -15.75 -11.78
N ASP A 37 16.27 -16.60 -12.13
CA ASP A 37 16.31 -17.40 -13.36
C ASP A 37 15.48 -16.77 -14.49
N CYS A 38 15.23 -15.46 -14.44
CA CYS A 38 14.52 -14.73 -15.48
C CYS A 38 15.35 -14.71 -16.78
N SER A 39 14.83 -15.29 -17.86
CA SER A 39 15.47 -15.31 -19.19
C SER A 39 15.41 -13.94 -19.90
N GLU A 40 14.38 -13.13 -19.56
CA GLU A 40 14.07 -11.86 -20.21
C GLU A 40 14.29 -10.67 -19.26
N THR A 41 15.47 -10.61 -18.61
CA THR A 41 15.78 -9.61 -17.58
C THR A 41 15.66 -8.17 -18.10
N GLU A 42 16.10 -7.93 -19.36
CA GLU A 42 16.01 -6.62 -19.99
C GLU A 42 14.56 -6.18 -20.18
N LEU A 43 13.70 -7.08 -20.65
CA LEU A 43 12.27 -6.82 -20.80
C LEU A 43 11.60 -6.58 -19.44
N ALA A 44 11.98 -7.32 -18.42
CA ALA A 44 11.49 -7.11 -17.05
C ALA A 44 11.85 -5.72 -16.53
N HIS A 45 13.09 -5.25 -16.77
CA HIS A 45 13.48 -3.88 -16.42
C HIS A 45 12.68 -2.83 -17.21
N GLN A 46 12.46 -3.04 -18.49
CA GLN A 46 11.65 -2.13 -19.32
C GLN A 46 10.20 -2.05 -18.79
N PHE A 47 9.61 -3.17 -18.38
CA PHE A 47 8.28 -3.19 -17.78
C PHE A 47 8.24 -2.42 -16.45
N ILE A 48 9.22 -2.65 -15.55
CA ILE A 48 9.30 -1.93 -14.27
C ILE A 48 9.45 -0.42 -14.53
N ASN A 49 10.32 -0.04 -15.46
CA ASN A 49 10.51 1.36 -15.82
C ASN A 49 9.24 1.98 -16.43
N PHE A 50 8.49 1.22 -17.22
CA PHE A 50 7.20 1.66 -17.74
C PHE A 50 6.20 1.92 -16.62
N MET A 51 6.09 1.04 -15.64
CA MET A 51 5.22 1.21 -14.49
C MET A 51 5.60 2.40 -13.59
N LEU A 52 6.89 2.76 -13.58
CA LEU A 52 7.42 3.88 -12.78
C LEU A 52 7.48 5.21 -13.55
N ASN A 53 7.15 5.25 -14.84
CA ASN A 53 7.05 6.53 -15.53
C ASN A 53 5.82 7.30 -15.01
N GLU A 54 5.89 8.63 -15.10
CA GLU A 54 4.91 9.52 -14.47
C GLU A 54 3.47 9.28 -14.96
N GLU A 55 3.29 9.10 -16.27
CA GLU A 55 1.97 8.86 -16.86
C GLU A 55 1.34 7.54 -16.38
N SER A 56 2.11 6.44 -16.42
CA SER A 56 1.63 5.15 -15.96
C SER A 56 1.40 5.12 -14.45
N ALA A 57 2.31 5.72 -13.68
CA ALA A 57 2.19 5.78 -12.23
C ALA A 57 1.01 6.65 -11.78
N LEU A 58 0.72 7.74 -12.51
CA LEU A 58 -0.46 8.59 -12.28
C LEU A 58 -1.74 7.78 -12.54
N SER A 59 -1.86 7.19 -13.71
CA SER A 59 -3.03 6.38 -14.06
C SER A 59 -3.26 5.21 -13.09
N ASN A 60 -2.18 4.57 -12.62
CA ASN A 60 -2.30 3.51 -11.62
C ASN A 60 -2.82 4.01 -10.28
N THR A 61 -2.31 5.13 -9.76
CA THR A 61 -2.75 5.63 -8.46
C THR A 61 -4.19 6.15 -8.51
N GLU A 62 -4.61 6.77 -9.61
CA GLU A 62 -6.00 7.17 -9.85
C GLU A 62 -6.95 5.96 -9.84
N GLU A 63 -6.57 4.85 -10.46
CA GLU A 63 -7.40 3.64 -10.56
C GLU A 63 -7.48 2.88 -9.22
N VAL A 64 -6.36 2.73 -8.51
CA VAL A 64 -6.30 1.85 -7.35
C VAL A 64 -6.39 2.57 -6.00
N GLY A 65 -6.28 3.90 -5.97
CA GLY A 65 -6.39 4.72 -4.75
C GLY A 65 -5.23 4.56 -3.74
N TYR A 66 -4.12 3.89 -4.12
CA TYR A 66 -2.95 3.74 -3.25
C TYR A 66 -1.88 4.78 -3.55
N THR A 67 -1.14 5.14 -2.50
CA THR A 67 -0.04 6.10 -2.58
C THR A 67 1.02 5.68 -3.59
N SER A 68 1.30 6.56 -4.55
CA SER A 68 2.35 6.31 -5.55
C SER A 68 3.75 6.42 -4.94
N PRO A 69 4.69 5.50 -5.27
CA PRO A 69 6.09 5.62 -4.90
C PRO A 69 6.86 6.63 -5.79
N VAL A 70 6.24 7.11 -6.87
CA VAL A 70 6.84 8.11 -7.77
C VAL A 70 6.58 9.50 -7.20
N LYS A 71 7.66 10.19 -6.81
CA LYS A 71 7.58 11.45 -6.06
C LYS A 71 6.73 12.52 -6.76
N SER A 72 6.93 12.75 -8.05
CA SER A 72 6.16 13.77 -8.80
C SER A 72 4.66 13.46 -8.81
N VAL A 73 4.30 12.18 -8.96
CA VAL A 73 2.92 11.72 -8.91
C VAL A 73 2.34 11.90 -7.51
N TYR A 74 3.08 11.48 -6.48
CA TYR A 74 2.65 11.69 -5.09
C TYR A 74 2.37 13.17 -4.80
N GLU A 75 3.29 14.07 -5.17
CA GLU A 75 3.14 15.51 -4.98
C GLU A 75 1.93 16.07 -5.75
N THR A 76 1.68 15.61 -6.96
CA THR A 76 0.50 15.98 -7.75
C THR A 76 -0.79 15.55 -7.06
N MET A 77 -0.86 14.32 -6.58
CA MET A 77 -2.06 13.77 -5.98
C MET A 77 -2.41 14.45 -4.64
N ILE A 78 -1.43 14.69 -3.76
CA ILE A 78 -1.67 15.33 -2.45
C ILE A 78 -1.96 16.83 -2.52
N THR A 79 -1.67 17.48 -3.64
CA THR A 79 -2.02 18.87 -3.90
C THR A 79 -3.25 19.03 -4.82
N GLY A 80 -3.81 17.93 -5.27
CA GLY A 80 -4.97 17.85 -6.16
C GLY A 80 -6.06 16.94 -5.60
N GLU A 81 -6.30 15.82 -6.25
CA GLU A 81 -7.43 14.92 -5.96
C GLU A 81 -7.47 14.40 -4.51
N TYR A 82 -6.31 14.14 -3.92
CA TYR A 82 -6.19 13.62 -2.54
C TYR A 82 -5.71 14.68 -1.54
N GLU A 83 -5.94 15.96 -1.81
CA GLU A 83 -5.62 17.01 -0.84
C GLU A 83 -6.40 16.81 0.47
N GLY A 84 -5.67 16.61 1.57
CA GLY A 84 -6.24 16.36 2.90
C GLY A 84 -6.87 14.98 3.11
N VAL A 85 -6.78 14.07 2.14
CA VAL A 85 -7.32 12.70 2.26
C VAL A 85 -6.36 11.82 3.04
N SER A 86 -6.69 11.56 4.32
CA SER A 86 -5.86 10.80 5.27
C SER A 86 -5.57 9.36 4.85
N SER A 87 -6.45 8.74 4.06
CA SER A 87 -6.24 7.38 3.53
C SER A 87 -5.16 7.32 2.44
N TYR A 88 -4.91 8.42 1.75
CA TYR A 88 -3.86 8.49 0.73
C TYR A 88 -2.49 8.89 1.28
N ILE A 89 -2.44 9.63 2.38
CA ILE A 89 -1.21 10.15 2.98
C ILE A 89 -0.76 9.22 4.11
N PRO A 90 0.33 8.40 3.91
CA PRO A 90 0.80 7.49 4.94
C PRO A 90 1.27 8.23 6.19
N ASP A 91 0.84 7.77 7.36
CA ASP A 91 1.31 8.29 8.64
C ASP A 91 2.63 7.61 9.05
N PHE A 92 3.74 8.18 8.57
CA PHE A 92 5.09 7.73 8.93
C PHE A 92 5.60 8.33 10.25
N GLU A 93 4.92 9.32 10.80
CA GLU A 93 5.34 10.01 12.02
C GLU A 93 4.85 9.30 13.29
N ASN A 94 3.86 8.43 13.18
CA ASN A 94 3.37 7.66 14.31
C ASN A 94 4.42 6.65 14.79
N PRO A 95 5.01 6.83 15.99
CA PRO A 95 6.10 5.99 16.47
C PRO A 95 5.68 4.53 16.77
N ASN A 96 4.38 4.28 16.81
CA ASN A 96 3.81 2.95 17.04
C ASN A 96 3.49 2.22 15.74
N SER A 97 3.62 2.88 14.59
CA SER A 97 3.46 2.23 13.29
C SER A 97 4.71 1.45 12.90
N GLU A 98 4.54 0.29 12.32
CA GLU A 98 5.64 -0.59 11.92
C GLU A 98 5.57 -0.94 10.43
N ILE A 99 6.75 -1.08 9.81
CA ILE A 99 6.84 -1.64 8.46
C ILE A 99 6.76 -3.16 8.55
N PHE A 100 6.02 -3.80 7.64
CA PHE A 100 5.98 -5.25 7.52
C PHE A 100 7.39 -5.82 7.41
N ARG A 101 7.71 -6.77 8.28
CA ARG A 101 9.01 -7.45 8.33
C ARG A 101 8.82 -8.96 8.20
N TYR A 102 9.87 -9.63 7.77
CA TYR A 102 9.90 -11.08 7.80
C TYR A 102 9.67 -11.57 9.22
N GLN A 103 8.72 -12.49 9.38
CA GLN A 103 8.43 -13.16 10.65
C GLN A 103 9.05 -14.56 10.67
N GLU A 104 9.65 -14.93 11.79
CA GLU A 104 10.18 -16.27 11.97
C GLU A 104 9.07 -17.34 11.78
N PRO A 105 9.41 -18.54 11.29
CA PRO A 105 8.43 -19.61 11.04
C PRO A 105 7.54 -19.94 12.24
N LYS A 106 8.10 -19.91 13.44
CA LYS A 106 7.37 -20.16 14.70
C LYS A 106 6.26 -19.11 14.95
N ILE A 107 6.52 -17.85 14.62
CA ILE A 107 5.54 -16.76 14.75
C ILE A 107 4.45 -16.92 13.71
N LYS A 108 4.81 -17.20 12.46
CA LYS A 108 3.85 -17.47 11.37
C LYS A 108 2.92 -18.65 11.72
N GLN A 109 3.46 -19.73 12.28
CA GLN A 109 2.66 -20.84 12.73
C GLN A 109 1.67 -20.42 13.82
N LYS A 110 2.11 -19.59 14.78
CA LYS A 110 1.24 -19.10 15.85
C LYS A 110 0.09 -18.24 15.31
N TYR A 111 0.34 -17.37 14.34
CA TYR A 111 -0.72 -16.62 13.66
C TYR A 111 -1.71 -17.56 12.96
N ALA A 112 -1.25 -18.57 12.24
CA ALA A 112 -2.12 -19.53 11.56
C ALA A 112 -3.00 -20.31 12.56
N GLU A 113 -2.45 -20.74 13.68
CA GLU A 113 -3.19 -21.41 14.76
C GLU A 113 -4.28 -20.51 15.37
N LEU A 114 -3.93 -19.24 15.66
CA LEU A 114 -4.88 -18.27 16.21
C LEU A 114 -6.00 -17.97 15.20
N TRP A 115 -5.64 -17.78 13.95
CA TRP A 115 -6.59 -17.52 12.88
C TRP A 115 -7.59 -18.67 12.69
N THR A 116 -7.08 -19.91 12.74
CA THR A 116 -7.92 -21.10 12.67
C THR A 116 -8.91 -21.18 13.82
N LYS A 117 -8.49 -20.84 15.04
CA LYS A 117 -9.37 -20.79 16.21
C LYS A 117 -10.48 -19.74 16.07
N ILE A 118 -10.12 -18.53 15.63
CA ILE A 118 -11.10 -17.44 15.43
C ILE A 118 -12.16 -17.81 14.39
N LYS A 119 -11.77 -18.55 13.33
CA LYS A 119 -12.72 -18.97 12.28
C LYS A 119 -13.56 -20.19 12.65
N ALA A 120 -13.19 -20.95 13.68
CA ALA A 120 -13.91 -22.14 14.11
C ALA A 120 -15.04 -21.83 15.12
N GLU A 121 -15.14 -20.61 15.59
CA GLU A 121 -16.23 -20.07 16.40
C GLU A 121 -17.30 -19.38 15.53
#